data_1b771128a2b46310ae1f807becd8935e
#
_entry.id   1b771128a2b46310ae1f807becd8935e
#
_cell.length_a   1.000
_cell.length_b   1.000
_cell.length_c   1.000
_cell.angle_alpha   90.00
_cell.angle_beta   90.00
_cell.angle_gamma   90.00
#
_symmetry.space_group_name_H-M   'P 1'
#
loop_
_entity.id
_entity.type
_entity.pdbx_description
1 polymer ?
#
loop_
_entity_poly.entity_id
_entity_poly.type
_entity_poly.pdbx_seq_one_letter_code
_entity_poly.pdbx_strand_id
1 'polypeptide(L)'
;MCWISTELDKKVAEHDITVYKIVLPNTRGVKSLFYKFWYLFNVTYRGTFNIKLVGSEYCITEGFHSYKTKSQVLFANQFYFKKIVKCILPKGAIYYVNNLDEVVSNQIRIIGYEEI
;
A
#
# COMPACT_ATOMS: atom_id res chain seq x y z
N MET A 1 -9.76 4.53 -0.99
CA MET A 1 -8.99 4.86 -2.20
C MET A 1 -9.04 3.69 -3.17
N CYS A 2 -9.20 3.99 -4.44
CA CYS A 2 -9.30 2.97 -5.48
C CYS A 2 -7.99 2.91 -6.26
N TRP A 3 -7.41 1.72 -6.37
CA TRP A 3 -6.29 1.48 -7.27
C TRP A 3 -6.88 1.25 -8.67
N ILE A 4 -6.39 1.99 -9.66
CA ILE A 4 -6.95 1.98 -11.03
C ILE A 4 -5.85 1.65 -12.03
N SER A 5 -6.16 0.76 -12.98
CA SER A 5 -5.26 0.43 -14.08
C SER A 5 -6.04 -0.09 -15.29
N THR A 6 -5.50 0.15 -16.47
CA THR A 6 -6.02 -0.44 -17.72
C THR A 6 -5.62 -1.91 -17.86
N GLU A 7 -4.63 -2.36 -17.09
CA GLU A 7 -4.15 -3.73 -17.10
C GLU A 7 -4.23 -4.33 -15.69
N LEU A 8 -4.45 -5.63 -15.63
CA LEU A 8 -4.49 -6.38 -14.38
C LEU A 8 -3.47 -7.52 -14.47
N ASP A 9 -2.23 -7.23 -14.09
CA ASP A 9 -1.12 -8.18 -14.11
C ASP A 9 -0.83 -8.66 -12.70
N LYS A 10 -1.31 -9.87 -12.38
CA LYS A 10 -1.14 -10.49 -11.08
C LYS A 10 0.32 -10.91 -10.87
N LYS A 11 0.92 -10.40 -9.81
CA LYS A 11 2.28 -10.73 -9.40
C LYS A 11 2.27 -11.44 -8.06
N VAL A 12 3.26 -12.31 -7.86
CA VAL A 12 3.50 -12.97 -6.58
C VAL A 12 4.92 -12.61 -6.14
N ALA A 13 5.05 -12.14 -4.91
CA ALA A 13 6.35 -11.77 -4.36
C ALA A 13 7.24 -13.01 -4.21
N GLU A 14 8.34 -13.06 -4.96
CA GLU A 14 9.32 -14.14 -4.89
C GLU A 14 10.24 -14.01 -3.67
N HIS A 15 10.34 -12.82 -3.12
CA HIS A 15 11.07 -12.47 -1.91
C HIS A 15 10.34 -11.30 -1.25
N ASP A 16 10.80 -10.88 -0.08
CA ASP A 16 10.25 -9.71 0.59
C ASP A 16 10.49 -8.45 -0.26
N ILE A 17 9.43 -7.66 -0.47
CA ILE A 17 9.48 -6.46 -1.30
C ILE A 17 9.24 -5.24 -0.42
N THR A 18 10.12 -4.24 -0.52
CA THR A 18 9.95 -2.97 0.18
C THR A 18 9.01 -2.06 -0.59
N VAL A 19 8.02 -1.53 0.11
CA VAL A 19 7.09 -0.51 -0.39
C VAL A 19 6.92 0.57 0.67
N TYR A 20 6.24 1.65 0.32
CA TYR A 20 6.07 2.81 1.19
C TYR A 20 4.61 3.19 1.28
N LYS A 21 4.20 3.72 2.42
CA LYS A 21 2.82 4.09 2.68
C LYS A 21 2.76 5.41 3.43
N ILE A 22 1.74 6.23 3.10
CA ILE A 22 1.43 7.44 3.87
C ILE A 22 0.43 7.05 4.95
N VAL A 23 0.72 7.45 6.17
CA VAL A 23 -0.10 7.10 7.35
C VAL A 23 -0.26 8.30 8.29
N LEU A 24 -1.23 8.21 9.16
CA LEU A 24 -1.38 9.11 10.29
C LEU A 24 -0.72 8.49 11.52
N PRO A 25 0.23 9.17 12.18
CA PRO A 25 0.90 8.61 13.34
C PRO A 25 -0.04 8.47 14.54
N ASN A 26 0.21 7.46 15.35
CA ASN A 26 -0.50 7.20 16.59
C ASN A 26 0.46 6.60 17.60
N THR A 27 0.10 6.67 18.89
CA THR A 27 0.92 6.16 19.99
C THR A 27 1.09 4.65 19.99
N ARG A 28 0.15 3.90 19.37
CA ARG A 28 0.16 2.43 19.33
C ARG A 28 0.51 1.83 17.96
N GLY A 29 0.83 2.68 16.99
CA GLY A 29 1.10 2.24 15.64
C GLY A 29 0.80 3.36 14.65
N VAL A 30 0.24 3.02 13.50
CA VAL A 30 -0.12 3.99 12.48
C VAL A 30 -1.53 3.72 11.95
N LYS A 31 -2.22 4.79 11.57
CA LYS A 31 -3.57 4.71 11.01
C LYS A 31 -3.53 4.89 9.51
N SER A 32 -4.30 4.06 8.79
CA SER A 32 -4.49 4.21 7.35
C SER A 32 -5.11 5.58 7.04
N LEU A 33 -4.68 6.19 5.93
CA LEU A 33 -5.07 7.53 5.54
C LEU A 33 -6.57 7.64 5.20
N PHE A 34 -7.10 6.67 4.46
CA PHE A 34 -8.46 6.71 3.91
C PHE A 34 -9.45 5.78 4.59
N TYR A 35 -8.97 4.80 5.31
CA TYR A 35 -9.79 3.83 6.03
C TYR A 35 -9.43 3.87 7.49
N LYS A 36 -10.40 3.73 8.38
CA LYS A 36 -10.18 3.71 9.84
C LYS A 36 -9.54 2.38 10.25
N PHE A 37 -8.40 2.06 9.64
CA PHE A 37 -7.66 0.84 9.92
C PHE A 37 -6.37 1.18 10.64
N TRP A 38 -6.11 0.49 11.76
CA TRP A 38 -4.92 0.68 12.58
C TRP A 38 -3.91 -0.43 12.30
N TYR A 39 -2.67 -0.04 12.05
CA TYR A 39 -1.56 -0.97 11.85
C TYR A 39 -0.64 -0.91 13.06
N LEU A 40 -0.32 -2.08 13.63
CA LEU A 40 0.79 -2.21 14.57
C LEU A 40 2.07 -2.50 13.80
N PHE A 41 3.19 -2.01 14.29
CA PHE A 41 4.49 -2.28 13.66
C PHE A 41 4.85 -3.77 13.77
N ASN A 42 5.51 -4.28 12.75
CA ASN A 42 6.02 -5.66 12.67
C ASN A 42 4.95 -6.76 12.75
N VAL A 43 3.72 -6.42 12.43
CA VAL A 43 2.62 -7.38 12.30
C VAL A 43 2.25 -7.51 10.83
N THR A 44 2.18 -8.74 10.33
CA THR A 44 1.73 -8.98 8.96
C THR A 44 0.20 -9.04 8.93
N TYR A 45 -0.38 -8.15 8.14
CA TYR A 45 -1.82 -8.09 7.90
C TYR A 45 -2.14 -8.78 6.58
N ARG A 46 -3.25 -9.51 6.55
CA ARG A 46 -3.74 -10.20 5.37
C ARG A 46 -5.15 -9.75 5.04
N GLY A 47 -5.46 -9.68 3.76
CA GLY A 47 -6.76 -9.25 3.26
C GLY A 47 -7.06 -9.86 1.91
N THR A 48 -8.18 -9.44 1.34
CA THR A 48 -8.66 -9.88 0.03
C THR A 48 -8.81 -8.68 -0.89
N PHE A 49 -8.89 -8.94 -2.19
CA PHE A 49 -9.14 -7.92 -3.19
C PHE A 49 -10.63 -7.88 -3.54
N ASN A 50 -11.13 -6.68 -3.80
CA ASN A 50 -12.40 -6.46 -4.48
C ASN A 50 -12.09 -5.81 -5.83
N ILE A 51 -12.09 -6.61 -6.88
CA ILE A 51 -11.69 -6.20 -8.24
C ILE A 51 -12.93 -6.02 -9.07
N LYS A 52 -13.06 -4.84 -9.69
CA LYS A 52 -14.19 -4.51 -10.59
C LYS A 52 -13.64 -3.95 -11.90
N LEU A 53 -14.33 -4.27 -12.98
CA LEU A 53 -14.09 -3.65 -14.28
C LEU A 53 -15.11 -2.53 -14.47
N VAL A 54 -14.62 -1.29 -14.61
CA VAL A 54 -15.47 -0.11 -14.80
C VAL A 54 -15.03 0.54 -16.10
N GLY A 55 -15.88 0.42 -17.14
CA GLY A 55 -15.51 0.84 -18.48
C GLY A 55 -14.34 0.02 -19.01
N SER A 56 -13.23 0.67 -19.34
CA SER A 56 -12.00 0.03 -19.83
C SER A 56 -10.93 -0.11 -18.74
N GLU A 57 -11.26 0.18 -17.47
CA GLU A 57 -10.30 0.19 -16.38
C GLU A 57 -10.70 -0.77 -15.27
N TYR A 58 -9.69 -1.42 -14.67
CA TYR A 58 -9.87 -2.22 -13.47
C TYR A 58 -9.73 -1.32 -12.24
N CYS A 59 -10.61 -1.53 -11.26
CA CYS A 59 -10.61 -0.82 -9.99
C CYS A 59 -10.52 -1.83 -8.85
N ILE A 60 -9.51 -1.70 -8.00
CA ILE A 60 -9.36 -2.52 -6.80
C ILE A 60 -9.60 -1.63 -5.58
N THR A 61 -10.67 -1.91 -4.82
CA THR A 61 -11.09 -1.10 -3.68
C THR A 61 -10.65 -1.67 -2.33
N GLU A 62 -10.46 -2.97 -2.25
CA GLU A 62 -9.95 -3.65 -1.06
C GLU A 62 -8.50 -4.10 -1.30
N GLY A 63 -7.82 -4.45 -0.22
CA GLY A 63 -6.40 -4.75 -0.23
C GLY A 63 -5.61 -3.61 0.40
N PHE A 64 -4.30 -3.78 0.48
CA PHE A 64 -3.41 -2.80 1.11
C PHE A 64 -2.75 -1.94 0.04
N HIS A 65 -3.01 -0.64 0.08
CA HIS A 65 -2.49 0.34 -0.88
C HIS A 65 -1.16 0.90 -0.39
N SER A 66 -0.19 0.96 -1.29
CA SER A 66 1.15 1.47 -1.01
C SER A 66 1.78 2.01 -2.30
N TYR A 67 3.03 2.45 -2.21
CA TYR A 67 3.78 2.98 -3.35
C TYR A 67 5.08 2.21 -3.50
N LYS A 68 5.47 1.98 -4.74
CA LYS A 68 6.68 1.22 -5.06
C LYS A 68 7.95 1.96 -4.64
N THR A 69 7.97 3.28 -4.75
CA THR A 69 9.14 4.10 -4.46
C THR A 69 8.83 5.19 -3.44
N LYS A 70 9.86 5.58 -2.69
CA LYS A 70 9.77 6.67 -1.72
C LYS A 70 9.48 8.01 -2.39
N SER A 71 10.04 8.25 -3.57
CA SER A 71 9.81 9.50 -4.32
C SER A 71 8.34 9.68 -4.71
N GLN A 72 7.63 8.62 -5.06
CA GLN A 72 6.19 8.69 -5.33
C GLN A 72 5.40 9.11 -4.11
N VAL A 73 5.76 8.58 -2.94
CA VAL A 73 5.11 8.94 -1.68
C VAL A 73 5.38 10.40 -1.33
N LEU A 74 6.61 10.86 -1.50
CA LEU A 74 7.00 12.24 -1.22
C LEU A 74 6.22 13.21 -2.11
N PHE A 75 6.04 12.89 -3.36
CA PHE A 75 5.24 13.71 -4.28
C PHE A 75 3.77 13.77 -3.85
N ALA A 76 3.21 12.69 -3.35
CA ALA A 76 1.82 12.62 -2.88
C ALA A 76 1.63 13.21 -1.48
N ASN A 77 2.70 13.34 -0.69
CA ASN A 77 2.64 13.79 0.70
C ASN A 77 2.72 15.31 0.78
N GLN A 78 1.56 15.99 0.71
CA GLN A 78 1.46 17.44 0.75
C GLN A 78 1.01 17.98 2.12
N PHE A 79 0.93 17.13 3.15
CA PHE A 79 0.33 17.52 4.44
C PHE A 79 1.28 17.27 5.61
N TYR A 80 1.34 18.25 6.51
CA TYR A 80 2.28 18.29 7.65
C TYR A 80 2.08 17.18 8.69
N PHE A 81 0.87 16.67 8.84
CA PHE A 81 0.55 15.70 9.91
C PHE A 81 0.68 14.24 9.46
N LYS A 82 1.07 14.01 8.22
CA LYS A 82 1.22 12.67 7.67
C LYS A 82 2.67 12.23 7.76
N LYS A 83 2.87 10.94 7.93
CA LYS A 83 4.19 10.32 7.98
C LYS A 83 4.31 9.25 6.91
N ILE A 84 5.53 8.98 6.51
CA ILE A 84 5.86 7.90 5.58
C ILE A 84 6.36 6.73 6.40
N VAL A 85 5.85 5.54 6.11
CA VAL A 85 6.34 4.30 6.70
C VAL A 85 6.91 3.40 5.63
N LYS A 86 7.95 2.68 5.99
CA LYS A 86 8.52 1.61 5.21
C LYS A 86 7.75 0.33 5.53
N CYS A 87 7.33 -0.37 4.49
CA CYS A 87 6.55 -1.59 4.60
C CYS A 87 7.20 -2.72 3.83
N ILE A 88 6.86 -3.94 4.21
CA ILE A 88 7.30 -5.14 3.50
C ILE A 88 6.05 -5.88 2.99
N LEU A 89 6.06 -6.23 1.71
CA LEU A 89 5.19 -7.24 1.16
C LEU A 89 5.93 -8.56 1.33
N PRO A 90 5.47 -9.47 2.21
CA PRO A 90 6.22 -10.69 2.48
C PRO A 90 6.21 -11.62 1.27
N LYS A 91 7.22 -12.48 1.19
CA LYS A 91 7.29 -13.54 0.17
C LYS A 91 5.96 -14.29 0.10
N GLY A 92 5.44 -14.49 -1.11
CA GLY A 92 4.15 -15.12 -1.34
C GLY A 92 2.96 -14.17 -1.41
N ALA A 93 3.13 -12.89 -1.08
CA ALA A 93 2.08 -11.89 -1.22
C ALA A 93 1.69 -11.71 -2.69
N ILE A 94 0.40 -11.58 -2.94
CA ILE A 94 -0.12 -11.24 -4.26
C ILE A 94 -0.26 -9.73 -4.34
N TYR A 95 0.21 -9.14 -5.44
CA TYR A 95 0.14 -7.71 -5.63
C TYR A 95 -0.01 -7.30 -7.09
N TYR A 96 -0.48 -6.07 -7.28
CA TYR A 96 -0.64 -5.42 -8.58
C TYR A 96 0.04 -4.05 -8.53
N VAL A 97 0.69 -3.67 -9.62
CA VAL A 97 1.32 -2.35 -9.76
C VAL A 97 0.76 -1.69 -11.02
N ASN A 98 0.33 -0.43 -10.92
CA ASN A 98 -0.11 0.33 -12.07
C ASN A 98 1.03 1.21 -12.65
N ASN A 99 0.73 1.97 -13.70
CA ASN A 99 1.72 2.83 -14.36
C ASN A 99 2.13 4.06 -13.54
N LEU A 100 1.46 4.33 -12.42
CA LEU A 100 1.83 5.38 -11.47
C LEU A 100 2.64 4.84 -10.29
N ASP A 101 3.11 3.59 -10.37
CA ASP A 101 3.82 2.89 -9.30
C ASP A 101 3.04 2.79 -7.98
N GLU A 102 1.72 2.86 -8.07
CA GLU A 102 0.83 2.55 -6.96
C GLU A 102 0.66 1.04 -6.87
N VAL A 103 0.75 0.51 -5.65
CA VAL A 103 0.73 -0.93 -5.37
C VAL A 103 -0.51 -1.26 -4.55
N VAL A 104 -1.18 -2.35 -4.88
CA VAL A 104 -2.19 -2.96 -4.03
C VAL A 104 -1.81 -4.40 -3.77
N SER A 105 -1.87 -4.84 -2.52
CA SER A 105 -1.41 -6.17 -2.11
C SER A 105 -2.41 -6.83 -1.15
N ASN A 106 -2.32 -8.15 -1.04
CA ASN A 106 -3.14 -8.91 -0.10
C ASN A 106 -2.45 -9.14 1.25
N GLN A 107 -1.19 -8.75 1.39
CA GLN A 107 -0.45 -8.81 2.63
C GLN A 107 0.45 -7.58 2.76
N ILE A 108 0.61 -7.08 3.99
CA ILE A 108 1.52 -5.98 4.28
C ILE A 108 1.99 -6.06 5.73
N ARG A 109 3.25 -5.66 5.97
CA ARG A 109 3.83 -5.49 7.29
C ARG A 109 4.50 -4.13 7.37
N ILE A 110 4.08 -3.30 8.33
CA ILE A 110 4.68 -1.99 8.56
C ILE A 110 5.93 -2.18 9.40
N ILE A 111 7.07 -1.73 8.91
CA ILE A 111 8.35 -1.90 9.60
C ILE A 111 8.64 -0.73 10.53
N GLY A 112 8.43 0.49 10.07
CA GLY A 112 8.73 1.68 10.86
C GLY A 112 8.61 2.94 10.03
N TYR A 113 8.86 4.08 10.67
CA TYR A 113 8.86 5.36 9.99
C TYR A 113 10.08 5.48 9.07
N GLU A 114 9.85 6.11 7.93
CA GLU A 114 10.91 6.43 6.97
C GLU A 114 11.21 7.93 7.06
N GLU A 115 12.49 8.29 7.08
CA GLU A 115 12.90 9.69 7.06
C GLU A 115 12.74 10.27 5.65
N ILE A 116 12.32 11.52 5.63
CA ILE A 116 12.15 12.29 4.39
C ILE A 116 13.50 12.90 3.97
#